data_e68844f78ff54f0b504024400e364cd8
#
_entry.id   e68844f78ff54f0b504024400e364cd8
#
_cell.length_a   1.000
_cell.length_b   1.000
_cell.length_c   1.000
_cell.angle_alpha   90.00
_cell.angle_beta   90.00
_cell.angle_gamma   90.00
#
_symmetry.space_group_name_H-M   'P 1'
#
loop_
_entity.id
_entity.type
_entity.pdbx_description
1 polymer ?
#
loop_
_entity_poly.entity_id
_entity_poly.type
_entity_poly.pdbx_seq_one_letter_code
_entity_poly.pdbx_strand_id
1 'polypeptide(L)'
;MVADYKSEAFPFFDRAHLMQYTGEDEALQRELVALMLDQAQRCTGMMATAREPAEWRTAAHTLKGAARGVGAFALGELCDQAEELPQMAWAGAAVQITQCVEETRQAFGTLAD
;
A
#
# COMPACT_ATOMS: atom_id res chain seq x y z
N MET A 1 -20.41 4.10 6.91
CA MET A 1 -19.41 3.38 7.70
C MET A 1 -18.13 3.25 6.93
N VAL A 2 -17.02 3.55 7.56
CA VAL A 2 -15.73 3.45 6.91
C VAL A 2 -15.44 1.98 6.61
N ALA A 3 -14.95 1.70 5.39
CA ALA A 3 -14.54 0.35 5.05
C ALA A 3 -13.46 -0.11 6.02
N ASP A 4 -13.65 -1.29 6.57
CA ASP A 4 -12.73 -1.82 7.55
C ASP A 4 -11.57 -2.53 6.85
N TYR A 5 -10.57 -1.75 6.43
CA TYR A 5 -9.39 -2.32 5.79
C TYR A 5 -8.52 -3.12 6.78
N LYS A 6 -8.85 -3.04 8.07
CA LYS A 6 -8.15 -3.83 9.09
C LYS A 6 -8.75 -5.22 9.26
N SER A 7 -9.74 -5.55 8.43
CA SER A 7 -10.35 -6.87 8.46
C SER A 7 -9.29 -7.94 8.14
N GLU A 8 -9.47 -9.13 8.70
CA GLU A 8 -8.52 -10.23 8.52
C GLU A 8 -8.47 -10.75 7.08
N ALA A 9 -9.41 -10.33 6.21
CA ALA A 9 -9.44 -10.77 4.82
C ALA A 9 -8.18 -10.34 4.06
N PHE A 10 -7.57 -9.20 4.45
CA PHE A 10 -6.39 -8.67 3.77
C PHE A 10 -5.32 -8.32 4.79
N PRO A 11 -4.26 -9.12 4.89
CA PRO A 11 -3.19 -8.84 5.85
C PRO A 11 -2.42 -7.57 5.46
N PHE A 12 -1.84 -6.91 6.46
CA PHE A 12 -0.94 -5.80 6.21
C PHE A 12 0.33 -6.27 5.51
N PHE A 13 0.82 -7.44 5.84
CA PHE A 13 2.00 -7.98 5.22
C PHE A 13 1.97 -9.51 5.24
N ASP A 14 2.05 -10.11 4.06
CA ASP A 14 2.09 -11.57 3.89
C ASP A 14 3.51 -11.96 3.48
N ARG A 15 4.31 -12.38 4.46
CA ARG A 15 5.70 -12.75 4.24
C ARG A 15 5.83 -13.95 3.29
N ALA A 16 4.90 -14.90 3.38
CA ALA A 16 4.95 -16.08 2.51
C ALA A 16 4.85 -15.71 1.04
N HIS A 17 4.02 -14.69 0.73
CA HIS A 17 3.93 -14.19 -0.65
C HIS A 17 5.26 -13.61 -1.11
N LEU A 18 5.89 -12.78 -0.28
CA LEU A 18 7.18 -12.19 -0.62
C LEU A 18 8.24 -13.25 -0.82
N MET A 19 8.23 -14.29 0.02
CA MET A 19 9.22 -15.38 -0.04
C MET A 19 9.16 -16.16 -1.35
N GLN A 20 8.06 -16.11 -2.08
CA GLN A 20 7.99 -16.73 -3.41
C GLN A 20 9.02 -16.14 -4.36
N TYR A 21 9.45 -14.90 -4.13
CA TYR A 21 10.41 -14.21 -4.99
C TYR A 21 11.80 -14.15 -4.38
N THR A 22 11.89 -14.18 -3.06
CA THR A 22 13.16 -13.95 -2.34
C THR A 22 13.74 -15.22 -1.74
N GLY A 23 12.93 -16.28 -1.59
CA GLY A 23 13.30 -17.38 -0.74
C GLY A 23 13.48 -16.87 0.68
N GLU A 24 14.50 -17.36 1.36
CA GLU A 24 14.78 -16.96 2.75
C GLU A 24 15.81 -15.83 2.86
N ASP A 25 16.09 -15.15 1.74
CA ASP A 25 17.03 -14.04 1.72
C ASP A 25 16.41 -12.83 2.40
N GLU A 26 16.71 -12.65 3.69
CA GLU A 26 16.13 -11.57 4.49
C GLU A 26 16.59 -10.18 4.03
N ALA A 27 17.84 -10.07 3.56
CA ALA A 27 18.34 -8.79 3.06
C ALA A 27 17.53 -8.36 1.83
N LEU A 28 17.26 -9.29 0.93
CA LEU A 28 16.46 -9.01 -0.26
C LEU A 28 15.03 -8.67 0.12
N GLN A 29 14.44 -9.35 1.11
CA GLN A 29 13.10 -9.05 1.59
C GLN A 29 13.01 -7.62 2.10
N ARG A 30 13.97 -7.20 2.92
CA ARG A 30 14.00 -5.83 3.45
C ARG A 30 14.17 -4.81 2.33
N GLU A 31 15.01 -5.12 1.34
CA GLU A 31 15.22 -4.23 0.21
C GLU A 31 13.96 -4.02 -0.60
N LEU A 32 13.23 -5.10 -0.92
CA LEU A 32 12.00 -5.01 -1.70
C LEU A 32 10.91 -4.26 -0.95
N VAL A 33 10.78 -4.49 0.35
CA VAL A 33 9.80 -3.76 1.16
C VAL A 33 10.18 -2.28 1.26
N ALA A 34 11.47 -1.97 1.41
CA ALA A 34 11.92 -0.57 1.43
C ALA A 34 11.60 0.14 0.12
N LEU A 35 11.79 -0.52 -1.01
CA LEU A 35 11.42 0.05 -2.32
C LEU A 35 9.92 0.30 -2.41
N MET A 36 9.10 -0.62 -1.91
CA MET A 36 7.65 -0.42 -1.90
C MET A 36 7.27 0.77 -1.02
N LEU A 37 7.90 0.91 0.16
CA LEU A 37 7.59 2.03 1.06
C LEU A 37 8.03 3.36 0.45
N ASP A 38 9.15 3.40 -0.27
CA ASP A 38 9.56 4.60 -1.00
C ASP A 38 8.54 4.95 -2.09
N GLN A 39 8.06 3.96 -2.81
CA GLN A 39 7.03 4.16 -3.82
C GLN A 39 5.74 4.67 -3.17
N ALA A 40 5.39 4.11 -1.99
CA ALA A 40 4.21 4.56 -1.26
C ALA A 40 4.30 6.03 -0.89
N GLN A 41 5.48 6.49 -0.46
CA GLN A 41 5.67 7.89 -0.12
C GLN A 41 5.47 8.79 -1.34
N ARG A 42 6.00 8.39 -2.49
CA ARG A 42 5.81 9.15 -3.73
C ARG A 42 4.35 9.18 -4.15
N CYS A 43 3.67 8.03 -4.09
CA CYS A 43 2.27 7.94 -4.53
C CYS A 43 1.34 8.73 -3.60
N THR A 44 1.54 8.67 -2.29
CA THR A 44 0.71 9.45 -1.36
C THR A 44 0.96 10.95 -1.55
N GLY A 45 2.19 11.34 -1.87
CA GLY A 45 2.48 12.73 -2.23
C GLY A 45 1.74 13.17 -3.48
N MET A 46 1.70 12.32 -4.51
CA MET A 46 0.95 12.60 -5.74
C MET A 46 -0.54 12.71 -5.46
N MET A 47 -1.08 11.84 -4.60
CA MET A 47 -2.49 11.89 -4.22
C MET A 47 -2.83 13.20 -3.50
N ALA A 48 -1.94 13.67 -2.65
CA ALA A 48 -2.16 14.90 -1.90
C ALA A 48 -2.26 16.14 -2.79
N THR A 49 -1.63 16.10 -3.97
CA THR A 49 -1.61 17.22 -4.89
C THR A 49 -2.40 16.99 -6.17
N ALA A 50 -3.06 15.84 -6.30
CA ALA A 50 -3.82 15.49 -7.50
C ALA A 50 -4.98 16.47 -7.71
N ARG A 51 -5.15 16.94 -8.95
CA ARG A 51 -6.25 17.81 -9.34
C ARG A 51 -7.14 17.17 -10.40
N GLU A 52 -6.59 16.20 -11.12
CA GLU A 52 -7.29 15.53 -12.19
C GLU A 52 -7.49 14.07 -11.88
N PRO A 53 -8.61 13.45 -12.31
CA PRO A 53 -8.85 12.03 -12.05
C PRO A 53 -7.73 11.13 -12.54
N ALA A 54 -7.09 11.47 -13.66
CA ALA A 54 -5.99 10.66 -14.19
C ALA A 54 -4.80 10.63 -13.25
N GLU A 55 -4.49 11.76 -12.61
CA GLU A 55 -3.38 11.84 -11.65
C GLU A 55 -3.65 10.97 -10.43
N TRP A 56 -4.86 11.08 -9.89
CA TRP A 56 -5.28 10.28 -8.74
C TRP A 56 -5.24 8.79 -9.06
N ARG A 57 -5.85 8.41 -10.19
CA ARG A 57 -5.92 7.01 -10.60
C ARG A 57 -4.54 6.42 -10.81
N THR A 58 -3.64 7.18 -11.45
CA THR A 58 -2.26 6.71 -11.69
C THR A 58 -1.55 6.43 -10.37
N ALA A 59 -1.66 7.34 -9.40
CA ALA A 59 -1.01 7.16 -8.10
C ALA A 59 -1.56 5.95 -7.37
N ALA A 60 -2.89 5.80 -7.32
CA ALA A 60 -3.53 4.66 -6.66
C ALA A 60 -3.16 3.34 -7.33
N HIS A 61 -3.18 3.31 -8.67
CA HIS A 61 -2.87 2.10 -9.43
C HIS A 61 -1.42 1.68 -9.24
N THR A 62 -0.49 2.64 -9.27
CA THR A 62 0.93 2.36 -9.09
C THR A 62 1.20 1.78 -7.71
N LEU A 63 0.61 2.39 -6.68
CA LEU A 63 0.80 1.90 -5.32
C LEU A 63 0.15 0.52 -5.13
N LYS A 64 -1.01 0.30 -5.74
CA LYS A 64 -1.66 -1.01 -5.70
C LYS A 64 -0.72 -2.11 -6.18
N GLY A 65 -0.10 -1.91 -7.33
CA GLY A 65 0.83 -2.89 -7.89
C GLY A 65 2.04 -3.12 -7.00
N ALA A 66 2.64 -2.03 -6.50
CA ALA A 66 3.81 -2.13 -5.62
C ALA A 66 3.47 -2.88 -4.33
N ALA A 67 2.34 -2.56 -3.73
CA ALA A 67 1.91 -3.19 -2.48
C ALA A 67 1.64 -4.69 -2.66
N ARG A 68 0.89 -5.04 -3.69
CA ARG A 68 0.57 -6.44 -3.97
C ARG A 68 1.81 -7.26 -4.26
N GLY A 69 2.80 -6.65 -4.91
CA GLY A 69 4.04 -7.34 -5.25
C GLY A 69 4.80 -7.87 -4.03
N VAL A 70 4.77 -7.14 -2.92
CA VAL A 70 5.49 -7.55 -1.71
C VAL A 70 4.59 -8.20 -0.66
N GLY A 71 3.31 -8.40 -0.95
CA GLY A 71 2.39 -9.03 0.00
C GLY A 71 1.69 -8.07 0.93
N ALA A 72 1.71 -6.77 0.66
CA ALA A 72 0.99 -5.76 1.44
C ALA A 72 -0.45 -5.66 0.92
N PHE A 73 -1.24 -6.71 1.17
CA PHE A 73 -2.54 -6.86 0.54
C PHE A 73 -3.60 -5.90 1.05
N ALA A 74 -3.57 -5.52 2.33
CA ALA A 74 -4.51 -4.53 2.85
C ALA A 74 -4.33 -3.20 2.14
N LEU A 75 -3.08 -2.78 1.96
CA LEU A 75 -2.77 -1.54 1.23
C LEU A 75 -3.19 -1.65 -0.23
N GLY A 76 -2.91 -2.79 -0.86
CA GLY A 76 -3.32 -3.01 -2.24
C GLY A 76 -4.82 -2.92 -2.42
N GLU A 77 -5.60 -3.48 -1.49
CA GLU A 77 -7.06 -3.43 -1.55
C GLU A 77 -7.59 -2.00 -1.38
N LEU A 78 -7.02 -1.24 -0.45
CA LEU A 78 -7.41 0.16 -0.28
C LEU A 78 -7.16 0.96 -1.55
N CYS A 79 -6.00 0.75 -2.18
CA CYS A 79 -5.66 1.45 -3.41
C CYS A 79 -6.61 1.05 -4.56
N ASP A 80 -6.96 -0.23 -4.63
CA ASP A 80 -7.90 -0.72 -5.64
C ASP A 80 -9.25 -0.02 -5.49
N GLN A 81 -9.76 0.05 -4.27
CA GLN A 81 -11.02 0.74 -3.99
C GLN A 81 -10.93 2.23 -4.29
N ALA A 82 -9.77 2.83 -4.12
CA ALA A 82 -9.59 4.27 -4.28
C ALA A 82 -9.49 4.71 -5.74
N GLU A 83 -9.10 3.82 -6.66
CA GLU A 83 -8.80 4.20 -8.04
C GLU A 83 -9.92 4.99 -8.71
N GLU A 84 -11.16 4.59 -8.51
CA GLU A 84 -12.31 5.16 -9.20
C GLU A 84 -13.17 6.07 -8.33
N LEU A 85 -12.66 6.49 -7.16
CA LEU A 85 -13.42 7.37 -6.27
C LEU A 85 -13.60 8.75 -6.89
N PRO A 86 -14.77 9.39 -6.65
CA PRO A 86 -14.96 10.77 -7.06
C PRO A 86 -14.07 11.69 -6.25
N GLN A 87 -13.77 12.85 -6.81
CA GLN A 87 -12.83 13.80 -6.19
C GLN A 87 -13.20 14.17 -4.76
N MET A 88 -14.49 14.27 -4.45
CA MET A 88 -14.93 14.61 -3.11
C MET A 88 -14.51 13.58 -2.06
N ALA A 89 -14.20 12.35 -2.47
CA ALA A 89 -13.81 11.29 -1.55
C ALA A 89 -12.28 11.15 -1.43
N TRP A 90 -11.51 11.89 -2.23
CA TRP A 90 -10.06 11.70 -2.29
C TRP A 90 -9.37 11.99 -0.96
N ALA A 91 -9.74 13.08 -0.28
CA ALA A 91 -9.06 13.46 0.95
C ALA A 91 -9.17 12.36 2.02
N GLY A 92 -10.37 11.81 2.19
CA GLY A 92 -10.58 10.73 3.15
C GLY A 92 -9.83 9.46 2.77
N ALA A 93 -9.85 9.11 1.48
CA ALA A 93 -9.13 7.94 1.00
C ALA A 93 -7.62 8.09 1.18
N ALA A 94 -7.07 9.28 0.91
CA ALA A 94 -5.65 9.54 1.07
C ALA A 94 -5.21 9.37 2.53
N VAL A 95 -6.03 9.82 3.47
CA VAL A 95 -5.74 9.65 4.90
C VAL A 95 -5.70 8.16 5.26
N GLN A 96 -6.69 7.38 4.80
CA GLN A 96 -6.73 5.95 5.08
C GLN A 96 -5.55 5.21 4.47
N ILE A 97 -5.18 5.57 3.25
CA ILE A 97 -4.05 4.94 2.57
C ILE A 97 -2.75 5.26 3.30
N THR A 98 -2.55 6.52 3.68
CA THR A 98 -1.35 6.94 4.42
C THR A 98 -1.23 6.18 5.74
N GLN A 99 -2.35 6.05 6.45
CA GLN A 99 -2.37 5.29 7.70
C GLN A 99 -2.05 3.82 7.47
N CYS A 100 -2.60 3.24 6.40
CA CYS A 100 -2.35 1.84 6.08
C CYS A 100 -0.88 1.60 5.70
N VAL A 101 -0.24 2.56 5.02
CA VAL A 101 1.20 2.48 4.73
C VAL A 101 1.99 2.35 6.03
N GLU A 102 1.65 3.16 7.03
CA GLU A 102 2.35 3.11 8.31
C GLU A 102 2.10 1.81 9.04
N GLU A 103 0.87 1.31 9.02
CA GLU A 103 0.57 0.01 9.63
C GLU A 103 1.28 -1.13 8.92
N THR A 104 1.43 -1.03 7.60
CA THR A 104 2.18 -2.00 6.82
C THR A 104 3.67 -1.98 7.21
N ARG A 105 4.23 -0.78 7.37
CA ARG A 105 5.61 -0.62 7.83
C ARG A 105 5.83 -1.29 9.18
N GLN A 106 4.91 -1.07 10.11
CA GLN A 106 4.99 -1.66 11.44
C GLN A 106 4.88 -3.18 11.39
N ALA A 107 3.96 -3.70 10.58
CA ALA A 107 3.78 -5.13 10.43
C ALA A 107 5.05 -5.79 9.90
N PHE A 108 5.70 -5.18 8.91
CA PHE A 108 6.96 -5.69 8.38
C PHE A 108 8.05 -5.64 9.44
N GLY A 109 8.17 -4.54 10.18
CA GLY A 109 9.17 -4.38 11.22
C GLY A 109 9.06 -5.44 12.30
N THR A 110 7.83 -5.75 12.73
CA THR A 110 7.58 -6.79 13.72
C THR A 110 8.06 -8.16 13.21
N LEU A 111 7.83 -8.46 11.94
CA LEU A 111 8.24 -9.74 11.37
C LEU A 111 9.73 -9.82 11.07
N ALA A 112 10.36 -8.66 10.83
CA ALA A 112 11.78 -8.60 10.50
C ALA A 112 12.67 -8.70 11.76
N ASP A 113 12.10 -8.35 12.91
CA ASP A 113 12.82 -8.42 14.19
C ASP A 113 12.83 -9.86 14.69
#